data_34f8d491f64e1bafc0ece11aa0b8f751
#
_entry.id   34f8d491f64e1bafc0ece11aa0b8f751
#
_cell.length_a   1.000
_cell.length_b   1.000
_cell.length_c   1.000
_cell.angle_alpha   90.00
_cell.angle_beta   90.00
_cell.angle_gamma   90.00
#
_symmetry.space_group_name_H-M   'P 1'
#
loop_
_entity.id
_entity.type
_entity.pdbx_description
1 polymer ?
#
loop_
_entity_poly.entity_id
_entity_poly.type
_entity_poly.pdbx_seq_one_letter_code
_entity_poly.pdbx_strand_id
1 'polypeptide(L)'
;MFEDLYDVIVVGAGHAGSEAAAASANLGVKTLLVTMSLQNIAQMSCNPAMGGIAKGQIVREIDALGGYSGIISDKTAIQFKMLNKSKGPAMWSPRVQSDRMRFAEEWRLMLERTPNLDFYQEMVRGLIIEDGKIKGIRTSLGVEIRAKAVVLTNGTFLNGLIHIGEKQFGGGRAGESAAYGITEDLVSAGFEAGRMKTGTPPRVDGRSLDYLKMNEEKGDTRPDKFSYSDETKPLSRQKSCHMTYTSLDVHDILREGFDRSPMFNGRIQSIGPRYCPSIEDKINRFADKERHQLFVEPEGWDTVEVYVNGFSTSLPEDIQFKALRSVAGFEKVKFFRPGYAIEYDYFPPTQLKHTLETKLVEGLYFAGQINGTTGYEEAASQGLMAGINAALKVKEQEPMILKRDEAYIGVLIDDLITKGTDEPYRMFTSRAEYRTLLRQDNADFRLTPQSHAIGLASEKRLRRMEKKLTESEKMVAFFRETSVSVADVNPVLEEKGSALISQSDKMFKIFSRPQIDLADMLKFEKVKEYVALNEVDQEILEQAEIQVKYSGYIEKERNNADKLTRLEDVKIPEFFDYHKIKSMSIEAKQKLSAIRPVTISQASRISGVSPSDVSVLLIYMGR
;
A
#
# COMPACT_ATOMS: atom_id res chain seq x y z
N MET A 1 5.10 -34.25 14.47
CA MET A 1 4.05 -33.21 14.39
C MET A 1 3.92 -32.66 12.98
N PHE A 2 5.02 -32.40 12.29
CA PHE A 2 5.05 -31.92 10.89
C PHE A 2 5.77 -32.94 10.01
N GLU A 3 5.10 -34.09 9.79
CA GLU A 3 5.62 -35.17 8.93
C GLU A 3 5.41 -34.86 7.44
N ASP A 4 4.45 -33.96 7.14
CA ASP A 4 4.10 -33.57 5.80
C ASP A 4 4.93 -32.40 5.29
N LEU A 5 5.30 -32.46 4.02
CA LEU A 5 5.89 -31.35 3.28
C LEU A 5 4.81 -30.31 2.96
N TYR A 6 5.02 -29.05 3.33
CA TYR A 6 4.21 -27.94 2.86
C TYR A 6 4.65 -27.46 1.47
N ASP A 7 3.73 -26.93 0.70
CA ASP A 7 4.06 -26.27 -0.55
C ASP A 7 4.65 -24.88 -0.29
N VAL A 8 3.99 -24.10 0.57
CA VAL A 8 4.41 -22.75 0.95
C VAL A 8 4.35 -22.59 2.46
N ILE A 9 5.41 -22.07 3.07
CA ILE A 9 5.40 -21.56 4.44
C ILE A 9 5.50 -20.03 4.41
N VAL A 10 4.59 -19.36 5.11
CA VAL A 10 4.63 -17.91 5.32
C VAL A 10 5.04 -17.63 6.76
N VAL A 11 6.12 -16.87 6.94
CA VAL A 11 6.68 -16.49 8.25
C VAL A 11 6.28 -15.07 8.61
N GLY A 12 5.48 -14.93 9.67
CA GLY A 12 4.89 -13.67 10.10
C GLY A 12 3.47 -13.49 9.56
N ALA A 13 2.56 -13.03 10.43
CA ALA A 13 1.16 -12.81 10.11
C ALA A 13 0.75 -11.33 10.18
N GLY A 14 1.65 -10.43 9.78
CA GLY A 14 1.31 -9.02 9.52
C GLY A 14 0.51 -8.87 8.22
N HIS A 15 0.30 -7.64 7.75
CA HIS A 15 -0.45 -7.38 6.51
C HIS A 15 0.12 -8.15 5.30
N ALA A 16 1.45 -8.21 5.17
CA ALA A 16 2.09 -8.98 4.10
C ALA A 16 1.86 -10.49 4.24
N GLY A 17 2.07 -11.04 5.44
CA GLY A 17 1.94 -12.47 5.66
C GLY A 17 0.50 -12.95 5.55
N SER A 18 -0.47 -12.16 5.99
CA SER A 18 -1.89 -12.48 5.88
C SER A 18 -2.34 -12.56 4.42
N GLU A 19 -1.96 -11.59 3.58
CA GLU A 19 -2.26 -11.64 2.14
C GLU A 19 -1.48 -12.75 1.41
N ALA A 20 -0.21 -12.99 1.77
CA ALA A 20 0.58 -14.05 1.16
C ALA A 20 0.01 -15.43 1.44
N ALA A 21 -0.37 -15.70 2.70
CA ALA A 21 -0.97 -16.96 3.12
C ALA A 21 -2.33 -17.20 2.45
N ALA A 22 -3.20 -16.17 2.44
CA ALA A 22 -4.49 -16.23 1.77
C ALA A 22 -4.35 -16.51 0.26
N ALA A 23 -3.45 -15.79 -0.42
CA ALA A 23 -3.24 -15.94 -1.86
C ALA A 23 -2.72 -17.35 -2.21
N SER A 24 -1.70 -17.83 -1.52
CA SER A 24 -1.14 -19.17 -1.74
C SER A 24 -2.19 -20.26 -1.51
N ALA A 25 -2.89 -20.20 -0.39
CA ALA A 25 -3.91 -21.18 -0.05
C ALA A 25 -5.10 -21.18 -1.04
N ASN A 26 -5.57 -19.99 -1.45
CA ASN A 26 -6.66 -19.86 -2.42
C ASN A 26 -6.26 -20.34 -3.83
N LEU A 27 -4.96 -20.32 -4.16
CA LEU A 27 -4.44 -20.94 -5.40
C LEU A 27 -4.32 -22.47 -5.29
N GLY A 28 -4.75 -23.06 -4.17
CA GLY A 28 -4.87 -24.52 -3.99
C GLY A 28 -3.60 -25.23 -3.54
N VAL A 29 -2.57 -24.51 -3.07
CA VAL A 29 -1.35 -25.12 -2.51
C VAL A 29 -1.43 -25.23 -0.99
N LYS A 30 -0.87 -26.31 -0.43
CA LYS A 30 -0.82 -26.56 1.02
C LYS A 30 0.06 -25.52 1.70
N THR A 31 -0.55 -24.60 2.44
CA THR A 31 0.10 -23.43 3.02
C THR A 31 0.12 -23.49 4.54
N LEU A 32 1.25 -23.15 5.16
CA LEU A 32 1.38 -22.96 6.61
C LEU A 32 1.69 -21.51 6.93
N LEU A 33 0.90 -20.89 7.77
CA LEU A 33 1.18 -19.58 8.35
C LEU A 33 1.78 -19.73 9.74
N VAL A 34 3.04 -19.32 9.90
CA VAL A 34 3.73 -19.38 11.21
C VAL A 34 3.85 -17.97 11.77
N THR A 35 3.37 -17.75 12.98
CA THR A 35 3.39 -16.46 13.66
C THR A 35 3.61 -16.61 15.15
N MET A 36 4.23 -15.61 15.79
CA MET A 36 4.42 -15.59 17.24
C MET A 36 3.11 -15.41 18.01
N SER A 37 2.09 -14.83 17.40
CA SER A 37 0.79 -14.58 18.03
C SER A 37 -0.35 -14.63 17.03
N LEU A 38 -1.25 -15.59 17.20
CA LEU A 38 -2.49 -15.68 16.42
C LEU A 38 -3.48 -14.56 16.77
N GLN A 39 -3.35 -13.93 17.94
CA GLN A 39 -4.22 -12.82 18.36
C GLN A 39 -3.85 -11.51 17.65
N ASN A 40 -2.61 -11.40 17.15
CA ASN A 40 -2.07 -10.18 16.55
C ASN A 40 -1.98 -10.26 15.02
N ILE A 41 -2.71 -11.18 14.39
CA ILE A 41 -2.79 -11.28 12.93
C ILE A 41 -3.21 -9.93 12.33
N ALA A 42 -2.45 -9.43 11.35
CA ALA A 42 -2.66 -8.16 10.66
C ALA A 42 -2.90 -6.94 11.58
N GLN A 43 -2.37 -6.98 12.81
CA GLN A 43 -2.58 -5.90 13.75
C GLN A 43 -2.03 -4.56 13.23
N MET A 44 -2.86 -3.52 13.30
CA MET A 44 -2.47 -2.14 12.97
C MET A 44 -1.57 -1.55 14.06
N SER A 45 -0.25 -1.60 13.87
CA SER A 45 0.74 -1.14 14.85
C SER A 45 0.90 0.38 14.89
N CYS A 46 0.63 1.05 13.76
CA CYS A 46 0.60 2.51 13.62
C CYS A 46 -0.85 3.01 13.63
N ASN A 47 -1.17 4.02 12.79
CA ASN A 47 -2.53 4.56 12.70
C ASN A 47 -3.55 3.47 12.30
N PRO A 48 -4.75 3.48 12.88
CA PRO A 48 -5.77 2.49 12.56
C PRO A 48 -6.53 2.88 11.28
N ALA A 49 -5.82 2.95 10.16
CA ALA A 49 -6.39 3.36 8.88
C ALA A 49 -5.75 2.64 7.70
N MET A 50 -6.56 2.35 6.68
CA MET A 50 -6.15 1.80 5.40
C MET A 50 -6.40 2.81 4.27
N GLY A 51 -5.51 2.85 3.29
CA GLY A 51 -5.62 3.72 2.13
C GLY A 51 -5.05 5.12 2.34
N GLY A 52 -5.60 6.08 1.62
CA GLY A 52 -5.04 7.41 1.49
C GLY A 52 -4.30 7.61 0.16
N ILE A 53 -3.58 8.72 0.02
CA ILE A 53 -2.96 9.13 -1.24
C ILE A 53 -2.04 8.03 -1.79
N ALA A 54 -2.30 7.57 -3.02
CA ALA A 54 -1.71 6.43 -3.71
C ALA A 54 -1.99 5.06 -3.06
N LYS A 55 -2.18 5.02 -1.77
CA LYS A 55 -2.38 3.78 -1.00
C LYS A 55 -3.80 3.22 -1.17
N GLY A 56 -4.79 4.10 -1.30
CA GLY A 56 -6.15 3.69 -1.63
C GLY A 56 -6.24 2.97 -2.97
N GLN A 57 -5.45 3.39 -3.96
CA GLN A 57 -5.30 2.71 -5.24
C GLN A 57 -4.73 1.29 -5.05
N ILE A 58 -3.69 1.13 -4.23
CA ILE A 58 -3.10 -0.18 -3.92
C ILE A 58 -4.13 -1.11 -3.27
N VAL A 59 -4.92 -0.64 -2.30
CA VAL A 59 -5.96 -1.47 -1.67
C VAL A 59 -7.00 -1.94 -2.68
N ARG A 60 -7.42 -1.06 -3.60
CA ARG A 60 -8.33 -1.42 -4.70
C ARG A 60 -7.70 -2.45 -5.65
N GLU A 61 -6.41 -2.35 -5.92
CA GLU A 61 -5.67 -3.33 -6.73
C GLU A 61 -5.53 -4.68 -6.02
N ILE A 62 -5.24 -4.69 -4.72
CA ILE A 62 -5.24 -5.91 -3.90
C ILE A 62 -6.61 -6.59 -3.98
N ASP A 63 -7.70 -5.84 -3.81
CA ASP A 63 -9.07 -6.38 -3.89
C ASP A 63 -9.39 -6.91 -5.30
N ALA A 64 -9.03 -6.18 -6.35
CA ALA A 64 -9.22 -6.60 -7.74
C ALA A 64 -8.51 -7.93 -8.07
N LEU A 65 -7.35 -8.16 -7.45
CA LEU A 65 -6.60 -9.41 -7.56
C LEU A 65 -7.17 -10.55 -6.70
N GLY A 66 -8.15 -10.29 -5.84
CA GLY A 66 -8.74 -11.29 -4.96
C GLY A 66 -8.15 -11.34 -3.55
N GLY A 67 -7.32 -10.36 -3.16
CA GLY A 67 -6.86 -10.19 -1.79
C GLY A 67 -7.96 -9.74 -0.83
N TYR A 68 -7.70 -9.77 0.45
CA TYR A 68 -8.70 -9.59 1.50
C TYR A 68 -8.67 -8.22 2.19
N SER A 69 -7.60 -7.44 2.04
CA SER A 69 -7.43 -6.14 2.73
C SER A 69 -8.57 -5.17 2.49
N GLY A 70 -9.12 -5.12 1.26
CA GLY A 70 -10.28 -4.27 0.94
C GLY A 70 -11.55 -4.71 1.67
N ILE A 71 -11.85 -6.01 1.65
CA ILE A 71 -13.02 -6.60 2.32
C ILE A 71 -12.95 -6.38 3.84
N ILE A 72 -11.79 -6.65 4.44
CA ILE A 72 -11.59 -6.50 5.89
C ILE A 72 -11.69 -5.02 6.29
N SER A 73 -11.13 -4.11 5.48
CA SER A 73 -11.23 -2.67 5.72
C SER A 73 -12.69 -2.20 5.73
N ASP A 74 -13.50 -2.67 4.78
CA ASP A 74 -14.91 -2.32 4.72
C ASP A 74 -15.70 -2.85 5.91
N LYS A 75 -15.47 -4.12 6.29
CA LYS A 75 -16.14 -4.76 7.44
C LYS A 75 -15.84 -4.09 8.77
N THR A 76 -14.67 -3.49 8.90
CA THR A 76 -14.18 -2.91 10.15
C THR A 76 -14.09 -1.39 10.14
N ALA A 77 -14.60 -0.77 9.08
CA ALA A 77 -14.60 0.68 8.91
C ALA A 77 -15.37 1.40 10.01
N ILE A 78 -14.82 2.53 10.48
CA ILE A 78 -15.51 3.47 11.36
C ILE A 78 -15.69 4.85 10.71
N GLN A 79 -14.88 5.17 9.68
CA GLN A 79 -15.02 6.36 8.86
C GLN A 79 -14.48 6.09 7.46
N PHE A 80 -15.14 6.67 6.45
CA PHE A 80 -14.67 6.67 5.06
C PHE A 80 -14.48 8.10 4.55
N LYS A 81 -13.41 8.34 3.81
CA LYS A 81 -13.14 9.61 3.15
C LYS A 81 -12.46 9.40 1.80
N MET A 82 -13.03 9.93 0.74
CA MET A 82 -12.35 10.00 -0.57
C MET A 82 -11.46 11.25 -0.59
N LEU A 83 -10.16 11.06 -0.54
CA LEU A 83 -9.19 12.15 -0.58
C LEU A 83 -9.00 12.67 -2.02
N ASN A 84 -8.61 13.94 -2.15
CA ASN A 84 -8.30 14.59 -3.42
C ASN A 84 -9.47 14.62 -4.44
N LYS A 85 -10.73 14.62 -4.02
CA LYS A 85 -11.89 14.73 -4.92
C LYS A 85 -11.78 15.90 -5.89
N SER A 86 -11.31 17.06 -5.44
CA SER A 86 -11.15 18.27 -6.26
C SER A 86 -10.04 18.18 -7.33
N LYS A 87 -9.17 17.15 -7.27
CA LYS A 87 -8.03 16.99 -8.18
C LYS A 87 -8.29 16.04 -9.35
N GLY A 88 -9.51 15.54 -9.46
CA GLY A 88 -9.92 14.62 -10.51
C GLY A 88 -9.63 13.13 -10.23
N PRO A 89 -10.23 12.22 -11.03
CA PRO A 89 -10.26 10.76 -10.77
C PRO A 89 -8.88 10.11 -10.65
N ALA A 90 -7.89 10.61 -11.39
CA ALA A 90 -6.51 10.10 -11.32
C ALA A 90 -5.87 10.27 -9.92
N MET A 91 -6.40 11.19 -9.11
CA MET A 91 -5.90 11.51 -7.78
C MET A 91 -6.84 11.06 -6.65
N TRP A 92 -8.05 10.60 -6.96
CA TRP A 92 -9.00 10.11 -5.97
C TRP A 92 -8.40 8.94 -5.22
N SER A 93 -8.39 9.05 -3.90
CA SER A 93 -7.70 8.08 -3.05
C SER A 93 -8.58 7.75 -1.85
N PRO A 94 -9.24 6.60 -1.84
CA PRO A 94 -10.08 6.19 -0.71
C PRO A 94 -9.24 5.94 0.54
N ARG A 95 -9.78 6.35 1.70
CA ARG A 95 -9.20 6.12 3.02
C ARG A 95 -10.29 5.67 3.98
N VAL A 96 -10.03 4.60 4.69
CA VAL A 96 -10.88 4.06 5.74
C VAL A 96 -10.14 4.18 7.07
N GLN A 97 -10.80 4.79 8.07
CA GLN A 97 -10.42 4.62 9.46
C GLN A 97 -11.05 3.33 9.95
N SER A 98 -10.27 2.45 10.57
CA SER A 98 -10.70 1.11 10.95
C SER A 98 -10.84 0.95 12.47
N ASP A 99 -11.71 0.07 12.90
CA ASP A 99 -11.69 -0.49 14.25
C ASP A 99 -10.54 -1.49 14.35
N ARG A 100 -9.49 -1.10 15.08
CA ARG A 100 -8.22 -1.83 15.14
C ARG A 100 -8.37 -3.25 15.69
N MET A 101 -9.19 -3.43 16.72
CA MET A 101 -9.39 -4.75 17.32
C MET A 101 -10.19 -5.66 16.38
N ARG A 102 -11.28 -5.14 15.82
CA ARG A 102 -12.11 -5.87 14.85
C ARG A 102 -11.35 -6.19 13.57
N PHE A 103 -10.44 -5.32 13.15
CA PHE A 103 -9.61 -5.56 11.96
C PHE A 103 -8.73 -6.81 12.11
N ALA A 104 -8.07 -6.97 13.25
CA ALA A 104 -7.27 -8.17 13.54
C ALA A 104 -8.15 -9.42 13.67
N GLU A 105 -9.30 -9.31 14.36
CA GLU A 105 -10.27 -10.38 14.51
C GLU A 105 -10.84 -10.85 13.16
N GLU A 106 -11.32 -9.93 12.32
CA GLU A 106 -11.88 -10.26 11.00
C GLU A 106 -10.83 -10.88 10.07
N TRP A 107 -9.57 -10.42 10.11
CA TRP A 107 -8.48 -11.05 9.40
C TRP A 107 -8.26 -12.48 9.85
N ARG A 108 -8.16 -12.71 11.16
CA ARG A 108 -7.99 -14.05 11.71
C ARG A 108 -9.12 -14.99 11.27
N LEU A 109 -10.36 -14.57 11.44
CA LEU A 109 -11.54 -15.36 11.05
C LEU A 109 -11.61 -15.61 9.53
N MET A 110 -11.18 -14.65 8.71
CA MET A 110 -11.10 -14.82 7.27
C MET A 110 -10.06 -15.88 6.90
N LEU A 111 -8.88 -15.83 7.50
CA LEU A 111 -7.82 -16.80 7.24
C LEU A 111 -8.20 -18.21 7.74
N GLU A 112 -8.83 -18.33 8.92
CA GLU A 112 -9.30 -19.62 9.46
C GLU A 112 -10.36 -20.28 8.56
N ARG A 113 -11.10 -19.51 7.76
CA ARG A 113 -12.07 -20.00 6.77
C ARG A 113 -11.44 -20.29 5.40
N THR A 114 -10.20 -19.91 5.20
CA THR A 114 -9.49 -20.12 3.93
C THR A 114 -9.06 -21.58 3.82
N PRO A 115 -9.50 -22.32 2.80
CA PRO A 115 -9.10 -23.71 2.60
C PRO A 115 -7.60 -23.81 2.31
N ASN A 116 -7.00 -24.97 2.58
CA ASN A 116 -5.57 -25.27 2.39
C ASN A 116 -4.60 -24.43 3.24
N LEU A 117 -5.09 -23.74 4.27
CA LEU A 117 -4.29 -22.90 5.16
C LEU A 117 -4.25 -23.49 6.58
N ASP A 118 -3.06 -23.88 7.01
CA ASP A 118 -2.77 -24.30 8.37
C ASP A 118 -2.07 -23.18 9.14
N PHE A 119 -2.15 -23.26 10.48
CA PHE A 119 -1.56 -22.26 11.39
C PHE A 119 -0.63 -22.93 12.39
N TYR A 120 0.47 -22.24 12.69
CA TYR A 120 1.34 -22.62 13.79
C TYR A 120 1.80 -21.39 14.58
N GLN A 121 1.49 -21.37 15.88
CA GLN A 121 1.93 -20.28 16.75
C GLN A 121 3.28 -20.60 17.33
N GLU A 122 4.34 -20.08 16.71
CA GLU A 122 5.71 -20.23 17.18
C GLU A 122 6.60 -19.15 16.54
N MET A 123 7.74 -18.87 17.15
CA MET A 123 8.78 -18.01 16.59
C MET A 123 9.68 -18.80 15.65
N VAL A 124 9.89 -18.29 14.44
CA VAL A 124 10.88 -18.84 13.52
C VAL A 124 12.25 -18.20 13.82
N ARG A 125 13.27 -19.04 14.02
CA ARG A 125 14.63 -18.63 14.33
C ARG A 125 15.66 -18.96 13.27
N GLY A 126 15.30 -19.74 12.26
CA GLY A 126 16.27 -20.10 11.24
C GLY A 126 15.61 -20.60 9.97
N LEU A 127 16.42 -20.66 8.93
CA LEU A 127 16.07 -21.15 7.62
C LEU A 127 16.83 -22.45 7.33
N ILE A 128 16.19 -23.35 6.59
CA ILE A 128 16.85 -24.57 6.10
C ILE A 128 17.14 -24.31 4.62
N ILE A 129 18.40 -24.05 4.31
CA ILE A 129 18.90 -23.78 2.95
C ILE A 129 19.86 -24.89 2.58
N GLU A 130 19.60 -25.57 1.47
CA GLU A 130 20.43 -26.67 0.94
C GLU A 130 20.66 -26.40 -0.57
N ASP A 131 21.91 -26.42 -1.00
CA ASP A 131 22.32 -26.24 -2.41
C ASP A 131 21.70 -25.00 -3.08
N GLY A 132 21.64 -23.86 -2.35
CA GLY A 132 21.08 -22.60 -2.85
C GLY A 132 19.55 -22.58 -2.96
N LYS A 133 18.87 -23.55 -2.37
CA LYS A 133 17.40 -23.66 -2.35
C LYS A 133 16.86 -23.66 -0.94
N ILE A 134 15.75 -22.98 -0.74
CA ILE A 134 15.02 -23.08 0.53
C ILE A 134 14.40 -24.48 0.66
N LYS A 135 14.49 -25.06 1.84
CA LYS A 135 13.90 -26.38 2.18
C LYS A 135 12.95 -26.32 3.37
N GLY A 136 12.84 -25.18 4.02
CA GLY A 136 11.97 -25.02 5.18
C GLY A 136 12.48 -24.03 6.19
N ILE A 137 11.94 -24.13 7.39
CA ILE A 137 12.23 -23.26 8.54
C ILE A 137 12.59 -24.07 9.78
N ARG A 138 13.24 -23.39 10.73
CA ARG A 138 13.49 -23.89 12.08
C ARG A 138 12.87 -22.96 13.11
N THR A 139 12.10 -23.51 14.04
CA THR A 139 11.43 -22.74 15.10
C THR A 139 12.35 -22.54 16.32
N SER A 140 11.90 -21.71 17.27
CA SER A 140 12.63 -21.47 18.53
C SER A 140 12.73 -22.73 19.40
N LEU A 141 11.79 -23.66 19.25
CA LEU A 141 11.79 -24.96 19.95
C LEU A 141 12.64 -26.02 19.22
N GLY A 142 13.32 -25.65 18.13
CA GLY A 142 14.16 -26.56 17.34
C GLY A 142 13.39 -27.48 16.39
N VAL A 143 12.09 -27.25 16.19
CA VAL A 143 11.28 -28.00 15.23
C VAL A 143 11.62 -27.54 13.81
N GLU A 144 11.98 -28.49 12.95
CA GLU A 144 12.16 -28.27 11.51
C GLU A 144 10.85 -28.57 10.77
N ILE A 145 10.44 -27.62 9.91
CA ILE A 145 9.25 -27.76 9.07
C ILE A 145 9.67 -27.55 7.62
N ARG A 146 9.48 -28.58 6.81
CA ARG A 146 9.91 -28.61 5.41
C ARG A 146 8.88 -27.96 4.49
N ALA A 147 9.37 -27.23 3.46
CA ALA A 147 8.54 -26.62 2.43
C ALA A 147 9.28 -26.47 1.10
N LYS A 148 8.52 -26.38 0.00
CA LYS A 148 9.04 -26.09 -1.33
C LYS A 148 9.38 -24.60 -1.53
N ALA A 149 8.62 -23.72 -0.87
CA ALA A 149 8.85 -22.28 -0.88
C ALA A 149 8.59 -21.65 0.50
N VAL A 150 9.27 -20.55 0.81
CA VAL A 150 9.12 -19.79 2.04
C VAL A 150 8.98 -18.29 1.72
N VAL A 151 8.00 -17.65 2.34
CA VAL A 151 7.78 -16.19 2.23
C VAL A 151 8.08 -15.56 3.58
N LEU A 152 9.10 -14.70 3.65
CA LEU A 152 9.46 -13.96 4.85
C LEU A 152 8.75 -12.61 4.89
N THR A 153 8.02 -12.35 5.98
CA THR A 153 7.22 -11.14 6.18
C THR A 153 7.41 -10.57 7.60
N ASN A 154 8.64 -10.49 8.05
CA ASN A 154 9.01 -10.30 9.47
C ASN A 154 8.70 -8.91 10.05
N GLY A 155 8.26 -7.93 9.24
CA GLY A 155 7.91 -6.59 9.72
C GLY A 155 9.09 -5.90 10.43
N THR A 156 8.85 -5.42 11.65
CA THR A 156 9.85 -4.76 12.50
C THR A 156 10.52 -5.69 13.51
N PHE A 157 10.43 -7.02 13.30
CA PHE A 157 10.80 -8.00 14.33
C PHE A 157 12.24 -8.51 14.22
N LEU A 158 12.86 -8.51 13.00
CA LEU A 158 14.24 -8.99 12.82
C LEU A 158 15.22 -8.09 13.60
N ASN A 159 15.85 -8.67 14.63
CA ASN A 159 16.75 -7.97 15.55
C ASN A 159 16.16 -6.64 16.04
N GLY A 160 14.83 -6.63 16.28
CA GLY A 160 14.08 -5.45 16.67
C GLY A 160 14.54 -4.86 17.99
N LEU A 161 14.74 -3.53 18.00
CA LEU A 161 15.20 -2.79 19.17
C LEU A 161 14.33 -1.54 19.38
N ILE A 162 13.62 -1.50 20.50
CA ILE A 162 12.73 -0.40 20.88
C ILE A 162 13.51 0.63 21.70
N HIS A 163 13.25 1.92 21.40
CA HIS A 163 13.88 3.06 22.07
C HIS A 163 12.83 4.01 22.64
N ILE A 164 12.96 4.36 23.91
CA ILE A 164 12.17 5.39 24.63
C ILE A 164 13.15 6.21 25.47
N GLY A 165 13.50 7.40 25.02
CA GLY A 165 14.55 8.21 25.66
C GLY A 165 15.85 7.43 25.79
N GLU A 166 16.38 7.35 27.01
CA GLU A 166 17.63 6.63 27.30
C GLU A 166 17.46 5.10 27.38
N LYS A 167 16.23 4.58 27.38
CA LYS A 167 15.96 3.15 27.54
C LYS A 167 15.91 2.44 26.19
N GLN A 168 16.48 1.22 26.17
CA GLN A 168 16.48 0.31 25.03
C GLN A 168 16.10 -1.09 25.49
N PHE A 169 15.33 -1.79 24.69
CA PHE A 169 15.02 -3.21 24.94
C PHE A 169 14.64 -3.92 23.63
N GLY A 170 14.98 -5.21 23.55
CA GLY A 170 14.65 -6.04 22.41
C GLY A 170 13.14 -6.21 22.27
N GLY A 171 12.62 -6.01 21.06
CA GLY A 171 11.21 -6.18 20.75
C GLY A 171 10.91 -5.80 19.32
N GLY A 172 9.93 -6.47 18.70
CA GLY A 172 9.44 -6.10 17.39
C GLY A 172 8.28 -5.09 17.44
N ARG A 173 7.59 -5.05 18.57
CA ARG A 173 6.51 -4.12 18.92
C ARG A 173 6.40 -4.08 20.43
N ALA A 174 5.83 -3.00 21.01
CA ALA A 174 5.62 -2.92 22.44
C ALA A 174 4.88 -4.15 22.99
N GLY A 175 5.51 -4.85 23.95
CA GLY A 175 4.98 -6.07 24.54
C GLY A 175 5.23 -7.37 23.74
N GLU A 176 5.95 -7.32 22.62
CA GLU A 176 6.26 -8.49 21.79
C GLU A 176 7.78 -8.61 21.57
N SER A 177 8.28 -9.85 21.66
CA SER A 177 9.70 -10.17 21.53
C SER A 177 10.23 -9.87 20.11
N ALA A 178 11.52 -9.59 20.00
CA ALA A 178 12.22 -9.57 18.71
C ALA A 178 12.48 -10.99 18.20
N ALA A 179 12.62 -11.13 16.88
CA ALA A 179 13.01 -12.39 16.24
C ALA A 179 14.51 -12.35 15.92
N TYR A 180 15.23 -13.38 16.35
CA TYR A 180 16.68 -13.53 16.15
C TYR A 180 16.96 -14.81 15.34
N GLY A 181 18.08 -14.85 14.62
CA GLY A 181 18.61 -16.00 13.91
C GLY A 181 18.36 -15.98 12.40
N ILE A 182 17.23 -15.44 11.91
CA ILE A 182 16.93 -15.37 10.47
C ILE A 182 17.91 -14.42 9.75
N THR A 183 18.22 -13.27 10.33
CA THR A 183 19.19 -12.32 9.73
C THR A 183 20.54 -12.97 9.57
N GLU A 184 20.99 -13.69 10.60
CA GLU A 184 22.28 -14.37 10.63
C GLU A 184 22.36 -15.47 9.55
N ASP A 185 21.29 -16.25 9.37
CA ASP A 185 21.21 -17.28 8.32
C ASP A 185 21.24 -16.64 6.92
N LEU A 186 20.52 -15.54 6.71
CA LEU A 186 20.51 -14.82 5.44
C LEU A 186 21.87 -14.20 5.12
N VAL A 187 22.52 -13.56 6.08
CA VAL A 187 23.88 -13.00 5.91
C VAL A 187 24.87 -14.12 5.59
N SER A 188 24.76 -15.27 6.27
CA SER A 188 25.61 -16.44 6.00
C SER A 188 25.38 -17.01 4.60
N ALA A 189 24.17 -16.87 4.05
CA ALA A 189 23.82 -17.23 2.67
C ALA A 189 24.26 -16.17 1.64
N GLY A 190 24.90 -15.08 2.06
CA GLY A 190 25.46 -14.03 1.20
C GLY A 190 24.58 -12.82 0.97
N PHE A 191 23.44 -12.67 1.70
CA PHE A 191 22.61 -11.48 1.60
C PHE A 191 23.25 -10.28 2.29
N GLU A 192 23.11 -9.13 1.66
CA GLU A 192 23.37 -7.84 2.29
C GLU A 192 22.19 -7.47 3.20
N ALA A 193 22.48 -7.04 4.42
CA ALA A 193 21.52 -6.56 5.39
C ALA A 193 21.82 -5.10 5.76
N GLY A 194 20.77 -4.37 6.13
CA GLY A 194 20.87 -3.02 6.68
C GLY A 194 19.90 -2.84 7.84
N ARG A 195 19.90 -1.66 8.45
CA ARG A 195 18.96 -1.31 9.51
C ARG A 195 18.13 -0.11 9.13
N MET A 196 16.83 -0.21 9.40
CA MET A 196 15.88 0.90 9.26
C MET A 196 15.23 1.22 10.60
N LYS A 197 14.67 2.43 10.68
CA LYS A 197 13.95 2.92 11.85
C LYS A 197 12.56 3.37 11.47
N THR A 198 11.59 3.04 12.31
CA THR A 198 10.27 3.67 12.30
C THR A 198 9.87 4.07 13.73
N GLY A 199 8.69 4.66 13.90
CA GLY A 199 8.21 5.08 15.20
C GLY A 199 6.69 5.15 15.27
N THR A 200 6.17 5.23 16.47
CA THR A 200 4.76 5.35 16.76
C THR A 200 4.51 6.42 17.83
N PRO A 201 3.38 7.15 17.80
CA PRO A 201 3.02 8.09 18.85
C PRO A 201 2.43 7.40 20.08
N PRO A 202 2.27 8.13 21.19
CA PRO A 202 1.54 7.67 22.36
C PRO A 202 0.10 7.24 22.02
N ARG A 203 -0.42 6.32 22.82
CA ARG A 203 -1.86 6.04 22.89
C ARG A 203 -2.42 6.67 24.14
N VAL A 204 -3.58 7.30 24.02
CA VAL A 204 -4.18 8.07 25.10
C VAL A 204 -5.63 7.65 25.37
N ASP A 205 -6.10 7.93 26.59
CA ASP A 205 -7.50 7.74 26.98
C ASP A 205 -8.35 8.89 26.42
N GLY A 206 -9.19 8.59 25.43
CA GLY A 206 -10.07 9.57 24.80
C GLY A 206 -11.07 10.25 25.76
N ARG A 207 -11.38 9.64 26.91
CA ARG A 207 -12.23 10.22 27.96
C ARG A 207 -11.53 11.38 28.68
N SER A 208 -10.22 11.47 28.60
CA SER A 208 -9.41 12.53 29.21
C SER A 208 -9.19 13.73 28.30
N LEU A 209 -9.72 13.69 27.07
CA LEU A 209 -9.57 14.74 26.06
C LEU A 209 -10.76 15.69 26.04
N ASP A 210 -10.49 16.97 25.77
CA ASP A 210 -11.51 18.00 25.56
C ASP A 210 -11.68 18.24 24.04
N TYR A 211 -12.60 17.51 23.42
CA TYR A 211 -12.86 17.59 21.98
C TYR A 211 -13.46 18.94 21.53
N LEU A 212 -14.02 19.75 22.45
CA LEU A 212 -14.56 21.08 22.13
C LEU A 212 -13.44 22.08 21.71
N LYS A 213 -12.19 21.79 22.09
CA LYS A 213 -11.02 22.58 21.71
C LYS A 213 -10.37 22.10 20.41
N MET A 214 -10.94 21.13 19.74
CA MET A 214 -10.41 20.52 18.52
C MET A 214 -11.36 20.73 17.35
N ASN A 215 -10.82 20.70 16.13
CA ASN A 215 -11.64 20.71 14.92
C ASN A 215 -12.14 19.30 14.61
N GLU A 216 -13.45 19.14 14.46
CA GLU A 216 -14.04 17.86 14.08
C GLU A 216 -13.79 17.56 12.59
N GLU A 217 -13.26 16.39 12.30
CA GLU A 217 -13.00 15.87 10.96
C GLU A 217 -13.98 14.73 10.63
N LYS A 218 -15.05 15.08 9.93
CA LYS A 218 -16.10 14.12 9.50
C LYS A 218 -15.65 13.33 8.28
N GLY A 219 -16.19 12.12 8.15
CA GLY A 219 -16.14 11.35 6.91
C GLY A 219 -17.03 11.94 5.81
N ASP A 220 -17.00 11.32 4.64
CA ASP A 220 -17.85 11.72 3.51
C ASP A 220 -19.33 11.52 3.86
N THR A 221 -20.19 12.45 3.44
CA THR A 221 -21.65 12.36 3.68
C THR A 221 -22.29 11.17 2.96
N ARG A 222 -21.70 10.77 1.85
CA ARG A 222 -22.03 9.53 1.12
C ARG A 222 -20.76 8.70 1.04
N PRO A 223 -20.50 7.85 2.06
CA PRO A 223 -19.32 7.00 2.06
C PRO A 223 -19.42 5.95 0.95
N ASP A 224 -18.30 5.64 0.36
CA ASP A 224 -18.10 4.50 -0.52
C ASP A 224 -17.39 3.37 0.27
N LYS A 225 -16.87 2.37 -0.41
CA LYS A 225 -16.14 1.24 0.17
C LYS A 225 -14.92 0.88 -0.67
N PHE A 226 -14.02 0.05 -0.15
CA PHE A 226 -12.86 -0.43 -0.90
C PHE A 226 -13.18 -1.58 -1.83
N SER A 227 -13.89 -2.60 -1.34
CA SER A 227 -14.04 -3.84 -2.09
C SER A 227 -15.03 -3.70 -3.24
N TYR A 228 -14.66 -4.28 -4.39
CA TYR A 228 -15.58 -4.50 -5.51
C TYR A 228 -16.59 -5.61 -5.22
N SER A 229 -16.40 -6.40 -4.14
CA SER A 229 -17.31 -7.49 -3.78
C SER A 229 -18.63 -6.97 -3.22
N ASP A 230 -19.74 -7.66 -3.52
CA ASP A 230 -21.06 -7.38 -2.93
C ASP A 230 -21.21 -7.87 -1.49
N GLU A 231 -20.17 -8.53 -0.94
CA GLU A 231 -20.14 -9.01 0.45
C GLU A 231 -20.00 -7.88 1.46
N THR A 232 -19.52 -6.71 1.01
CA THR A 232 -19.39 -5.52 1.84
C THR A 232 -20.33 -4.42 1.37
N LYS A 233 -20.66 -3.51 2.29
CA LYS A 233 -21.52 -2.35 2.02
C LYS A 233 -20.87 -1.09 2.56
N PRO A 234 -21.16 0.08 1.96
CA PRO A 234 -20.77 1.37 2.53
C PRO A 234 -21.29 1.55 3.95
N LEU A 235 -20.56 2.35 4.75
CA LEU A 235 -20.95 2.66 6.13
C LEU A 235 -22.32 3.35 6.22
N SER A 236 -23.19 2.88 7.10
CA SER A 236 -24.46 3.54 7.45
C SER A 236 -24.31 4.61 8.53
N ARG A 237 -23.26 4.53 9.35
CA ARG A 237 -22.88 5.51 10.38
C ARG A 237 -21.36 5.65 10.42
N GLN A 238 -20.88 6.82 10.86
CA GLN A 238 -19.46 7.08 10.94
C GLN A 238 -19.09 7.74 12.28
N LYS A 239 -17.84 7.55 12.70
CA LYS A 239 -17.23 8.18 13.86
C LYS A 239 -16.23 9.24 13.39
N SER A 240 -16.30 10.45 13.95
CA SER A 240 -15.39 11.54 13.56
C SER A 240 -14.00 11.35 14.15
N CYS A 241 -12.98 11.76 13.39
CA CYS A 241 -11.67 12.11 13.92
C CYS A 241 -11.67 13.57 14.37
N HIS A 242 -10.62 14.00 15.08
CA HIS A 242 -10.44 15.39 15.45
C HIS A 242 -9.04 15.86 15.08
N MET A 243 -8.86 17.16 15.01
CA MET A 243 -7.59 17.78 14.65
C MET A 243 -7.26 18.90 15.63
N THR A 244 -6.03 18.93 16.09
CA THR A 244 -5.45 20.00 16.90
C THR A 244 -4.03 20.30 16.42
N TYR A 245 -3.32 21.17 17.12
CA TYR A 245 -1.99 21.60 16.72
C TYR A 245 -1.06 21.69 17.92
N THR A 246 0.25 21.49 17.69
CA THR A 246 1.29 21.92 18.62
C THR A 246 1.38 23.44 18.65
N SER A 247 2.07 23.99 19.64
CA SER A 247 2.41 25.41 19.79
C SER A 247 3.90 25.56 20.04
N LEU A 248 4.40 26.80 20.09
CA LEU A 248 5.79 27.08 20.46
C LEU A 248 6.13 26.55 21.84
N ASP A 249 5.22 26.70 22.83
CA ASP A 249 5.40 26.16 24.19
C ASP A 249 5.58 24.63 24.16
N VAL A 250 4.80 23.94 23.35
CA VAL A 250 4.95 22.48 23.14
C VAL A 250 6.31 22.16 22.52
N HIS A 251 6.77 22.96 21.55
CA HIS A 251 8.07 22.78 20.90
C HIS A 251 9.23 22.98 21.89
N ASP A 252 9.13 23.97 22.77
CA ASP A 252 10.17 24.24 23.79
C ASP A 252 10.26 23.08 24.78
N ILE A 253 9.13 22.56 25.25
CA ILE A 253 9.10 21.37 26.11
C ILE A 253 9.74 20.16 25.40
N LEU A 254 9.43 19.93 24.13
CA LEU A 254 10.02 18.82 23.38
C LEU A 254 11.54 18.97 23.21
N ARG A 255 12.04 20.21 23.04
CA ARG A 255 13.49 20.51 22.97
C ARG A 255 14.23 20.20 24.28
N GLU A 256 13.58 20.32 25.45
CA GLU A 256 14.17 19.92 26.74
C GLU A 256 14.60 18.44 26.74
N GLY A 257 14.00 17.61 25.90
CA GLY A 257 14.32 16.19 25.81
C GLY A 257 15.35 15.80 24.75
N PHE A 258 15.87 16.74 23.96
CA PHE A 258 16.73 16.41 22.81
C PHE A 258 18.03 15.70 23.20
N ASP A 259 18.67 16.11 24.27
CA ASP A 259 19.89 15.48 24.77
C ASP A 259 19.66 14.03 25.23
N ARG A 260 18.44 13.70 25.60
CA ARG A 260 17.99 12.38 26.02
C ARG A 260 17.34 11.57 24.87
N SER A 261 17.21 12.18 23.69
CA SER A 261 16.64 11.52 22.51
C SER A 261 17.64 10.57 21.86
N PRO A 262 17.26 9.30 21.61
CA PRO A 262 18.14 8.35 20.93
C PRO A 262 18.46 8.76 19.49
N MET A 263 17.65 9.63 18.88
CA MET A 263 17.90 10.18 17.54
C MET A 263 19.01 11.23 17.51
N PHE A 264 19.13 12.05 18.57
CA PHE A 264 20.11 13.15 18.62
C PHE A 264 21.39 12.80 19.37
N ASN A 265 21.36 11.80 20.25
CA ASN A 265 22.55 11.35 20.98
C ASN A 265 23.34 10.23 20.27
N GLY A 266 22.98 9.89 19.03
CA GLY A 266 23.69 8.92 18.18
C GLY A 266 23.44 7.44 18.50
N ARG A 267 22.48 7.10 19.39
CA ARG A 267 22.09 5.71 19.65
C ARG A 267 21.36 5.08 18.47
N ILE A 268 20.47 5.83 17.83
CA ILE A 268 19.84 5.45 16.57
C ILE A 268 20.74 5.92 15.43
N GLN A 269 21.30 4.97 14.68
CA GLN A 269 22.16 5.24 13.53
C GLN A 269 21.44 4.98 12.21
N SER A 270 20.31 4.29 12.24
CA SER A 270 19.51 3.94 11.07
C SER A 270 18.66 5.11 10.57
N ILE A 271 18.37 5.08 9.25
CA ILE A 271 17.57 6.12 8.60
C ILE A 271 16.09 5.87 8.83
N GLY A 272 15.39 6.91 9.27
CA GLY A 272 13.94 6.92 9.45
C GLY A 272 13.18 7.37 8.20
N PRO A 273 11.85 7.14 8.15
CA PRO A 273 11.04 7.49 6.99
C PRO A 273 10.91 9.01 6.81
N ARG A 274 11.28 9.50 5.64
CA ARG A 274 11.24 10.92 5.25
C ARG A 274 9.84 11.55 5.40
N TYR A 275 8.80 10.80 5.14
CA TYR A 275 7.41 11.30 5.07
C TYR A 275 6.57 10.99 6.32
N CYS A 276 7.16 10.41 7.36
CA CYS A 276 6.57 10.27 8.68
C CYS A 276 7.62 10.57 9.74
N PRO A 277 8.20 11.80 9.74
CA PRO A 277 9.20 12.17 10.71
C PRO A 277 8.60 12.20 12.10
N SER A 278 9.40 11.90 13.11
CA SER A 278 9.01 12.10 14.50
C SER A 278 8.74 13.57 14.79
N ILE A 279 8.05 13.87 15.89
CA ILE A 279 7.73 15.27 16.23
C ILE A 279 9.02 16.05 16.53
N GLU A 280 10.00 15.44 17.19
CA GLU A 280 11.31 16.04 17.44
C GLU A 280 12.07 16.35 16.15
N ASP A 281 11.96 15.52 15.13
CA ASP A 281 12.56 15.74 13.82
C ASP A 281 11.85 16.89 13.07
N LYS A 282 10.51 16.97 13.17
CA LYS A 282 9.74 18.08 12.58
C LYS A 282 10.13 19.43 13.16
N ILE A 283 10.18 19.56 14.48
CA ILE A 283 10.51 20.84 15.13
C ILE A 283 11.99 21.23 14.95
N ASN A 284 12.88 20.26 14.69
CA ASN A 284 14.26 20.53 14.35
C ASN A 284 14.44 20.97 12.90
N ARG A 285 13.87 20.23 11.94
CA ARG A 285 13.99 20.52 10.50
C ARG A 285 13.15 21.71 10.02
N PHE A 286 12.03 21.96 10.67
CA PHE A 286 11.08 23.03 10.34
C PHE A 286 10.92 23.96 11.54
N ALA A 287 12.04 24.45 12.06
CA ALA A 287 12.09 25.31 13.25
C ALA A 287 11.37 26.66 13.07
N ASP A 288 11.16 27.09 11.81
CA ASP A 288 10.39 28.28 11.42
C ASP A 288 8.86 28.08 11.55
N LYS A 289 8.38 26.83 11.70
CA LYS A 289 6.96 26.54 11.85
C LYS A 289 6.52 26.67 13.30
N GLU A 290 5.56 27.56 13.55
CA GLU A 290 5.01 27.80 14.90
C GLU A 290 4.11 26.65 15.39
N ARG A 291 3.59 25.80 14.48
CA ARG A 291 2.70 24.70 14.81
C ARG A 291 2.81 23.54 13.83
N HIS A 292 2.58 22.34 14.34
CA HIS A 292 2.41 21.11 13.56
C HIS A 292 1.05 20.50 13.83
N GLN A 293 0.42 19.97 12.79
CA GLN A 293 -0.89 19.36 12.84
C GLN A 293 -0.84 17.99 13.54
N LEU A 294 -1.81 17.73 14.40
CA LEU A 294 -2.03 16.47 15.09
C LEU A 294 -3.45 15.99 14.79
N PHE A 295 -3.57 14.73 14.36
CA PHE A 295 -4.86 14.07 14.20
C PHE A 295 -5.13 13.16 15.40
N VAL A 296 -6.31 13.30 15.96
CA VAL A 296 -6.83 12.55 17.11
C VAL A 296 -7.77 11.50 16.55
N GLU A 297 -7.25 10.28 16.39
CA GLU A 297 -7.90 9.20 15.65
C GLU A 297 -8.41 8.13 16.62
N PRO A 298 -9.74 7.88 16.72
CA PRO A 298 -10.27 6.78 17.53
C PRO A 298 -9.77 5.43 16.98
N GLU A 299 -9.36 4.53 17.87
CA GLU A 299 -8.89 3.19 17.49
C GLU A 299 -10.03 2.16 17.33
N GLY A 300 -11.28 2.56 17.45
CA GLY A 300 -12.43 1.69 17.23
C GLY A 300 -13.76 2.30 17.63
N TRP A 301 -14.84 1.53 17.45
CA TRP A 301 -16.20 1.95 17.79
C TRP A 301 -16.39 2.09 19.30
N ASP A 302 -15.95 1.09 20.03
CA ASP A 302 -16.31 0.91 21.44
C ASP A 302 -15.11 1.13 22.38
N THR A 303 -13.89 1.14 21.88
CA THR A 303 -12.70 1.48 22.67
C THR A 303 -12.58 2.97 22.92
N VAL A 304 -12.04 3.32 24.08
CA VAL A 304 -11.68 4.69 24.45
C VAL A 304 -10.23 5.04 24.06
N GLU A 305 -9.50 4.07 23.49
CA GLU A 305 -8.11 4.28 23.04
C GLU A 305 -8.10 5.19 21.80
N VAL A 306 -7.18 6.17 21.82
CA VAL A 306 -7.01 7.15 20.76
C VAL A 306 -5.55 7.19 20.32
N TYR A 307 -5.33 7.20 19.01
CA TYR A 307 -4.06 7.38 18.34
C TYR A 307 -3.81 8.87 18.07
N VAL A 308 -2.64 9.38 18.44
CA VAL A 308 -2.27 10.79 18.23
C VAL A 308 -1.35 10.91 17.00
N ASN A 309 -1.96 10.86 15.81
CA ASN A 309 -1.22 10.90 14.55
C ASN A 309 -0.49 12.24 14.37
N GLY A 310 0.77 12.18 14.01
CA GLY A 310 1.64 13.36 13.87
C GLY A 310 2.55 13.62 15.07
N PHE A 311 2.34 12.90 16.19
CA PHE A 311 3.16 12.98 17.41
C PHE A 311 4.02 11.72 17.63
N SER A 312 4.47 11.06 16.56
CA SER A 312 5.43 9.96 16.66
C SER A 312 6.71 10.48 17.31
N THR A 313 7.25 9.75 18.30
CA THR A 313 8.39 10.24 19.06
C THR A 313 9.17 9.12 19.72
N SER A 314 10.47 9.34 19.94
CA SER A 314 11.35 8.50 20.75
C SER A 314 11.85 9.21 22.02
N LEU A 315 11.35 10.40 22.30
CA LEU A 315 11.69 11.16 23.51
C LEU A 315 11.34 10.39 24.78
N PRO A 316 11.95 10.73 25.92
CA PRO A 316 11.57 10.17 27.22
C PRO A 316 10.09 10.36 27.54
N GLU A 317 9.48 9.41 28.24
CA GLU A 317 8.04 9.40 28.53
C GLU A 317 7.58 10.64 29.29
N ASP A 318 8.39 11.15 30.23
CA ASP A 318 8.12 12.37 30.99
C ASP A 318 7.99 13.61 30.08
N ILE A 319 8.84 13.73 29.09
CA ILE A 319 8.80 14.80 28.09
C ILE A 319 7.58 14.66 27.19
N GLN A 320 7.29 13.43 26.70
CA GLN A 320 6.11 13.17 25.89
C GLN A 320 4.83 13.59 26.63
N PHE A 321 4.72 13.22 27.89
CA PHE A 321 3.55 13.53 28.73
C PHE A 321 3.42 15.03 29.00
N LYS A 322 4.52 15.71 29.39
CA LYS A 322 4.55 17.15 29.64
C LYS A 322 4.16 17.92 28.36
N ALA A 323 4.73 17.56 27.23
CA ALA A 323 4.46 18.21 25.94
C ALA A 323 3.00 18.04 25.49
N LEU A 324 2.43 16.81 25.56
CA LEU A 324 1.04 16.59 25.21
C LEU A 324 0.06 17.34 26.11
N ARG A 325 0.35 17.49 27.40
CA ARG A 325 -0.51 18.29 28.31
C ARG A 325 -0.55 19.77 27.99
N SER A 326 0.38 20.26 27.17
CA SER A 326 0.40 21.65 26.68
C SER A 326 -0.29 21.83 25.33
N VAL A 327 -0.79 20.73 24.72
CA VAL A 327 -1.58 20.77 23.48
C VAL A 327 -3.04 21.07 23.82
N ALA A 328 -3.68 21.95 23.02
CA ALA A 328 -5.09 22.28 23.21
C ALA A 328 -5.97 21.03 23.11
N GLY A 329 -6.79 20.81 24.13
CA GLY A 329 -7.66 19.65 24.30
C GLY A 329 -7.00 18.44 24.97
N PHE A 330 -5.71 18.51 25.32
CA PHE A 330 -4.96 17.44 25.98
C PHE A 330 -4.54 17.79 27.43
N GLU A 331 -5.02 18.87 27.98
CA GLU A 331 -4.57 19.39 29.30
C GLU A 331 -4.73 18.37 30.44
N LYS A 332 -5.68 17.45 30.30
CA LYS A 332 -5.96 16.39 31.30
C LYS A 332 -5.61 15.00 30.77
N VAL A 333 -4.81 14.91 29.70
CA VAL A 333 -4.52 13.65 29.01
C VAL A 333 -3.98 12.58 29.95
N LYS A 334 -4.45 11.35 29.74
CA LYS A 334 -3.94 10.13 30.38
C LYS A 334 -3.38 9.21 29.29
N PHE A 335 -2.17 8.68 29.51
CA PHE A 335 -1.54 7.74 28.59
C PHE A 335 -2.03 6.31 28.86
N PHE A 336 -2.24 5.56 27.78
CA PHE A 336 -2.26 4.11 27.81
C PHE A 336 -0.86 3.53 27.63
N ARG A 337 -0.05 4.13 26.73
CA ARG A 337 1.36 3.80 26.52
C ARG A 337 2.08 4.96 25.83
N PRO A 338 3.40 5.12 26.09
CA PRO A 338 4.21 6.13 25.41
C PRO A 338 4.41 5.79 23.92
N GLY A 339 4.81 6.79 23.15
CA GLY A 339 5.41 6.63 21.84
C GLY A 339 6.81 6.04 21.95
N TYR A 340 7.28 5.41 20.87
CA TYR A 340 8.61 4.83 20.80
C TYR A 340 9.13 4.80 19.36
N ALA A 341 10.44 4.74 19.21
CA ALA A 341 11.09 4.35 17.96
C ALA A 341 11.47 2.88 18.01
N ILE A 342 11.52 2.25 16.85
CA ILE A 342 12.00 0.88 16.67
C ILE A 342 12.98 0.82 15.51
N GLU A 343 14.14 0.20 15.74
CA GLU A 343 15.09 -0.21 14.72
C GLU A 343 14.94 -1.71 14.43
N TYR A 344 15.10 -2.08 13.20
CA TYR A 344 14.97 -3.46 12.74
C TYR A 344 15.81 -3.71 11.50
N ASP A 345 16.15 -4.98 11.24
CA ASP A 345 16.90 -5.36 10.06
C ASP A 345 15.99 -5.40 8.83
N TYR A 346 16.55 -4.96 7.70
CA TYR A 346 15.96 -5.09 6.39
C TYR A 346 17.00 -5.58 5.38
N PHE A 347 16.56 -6.01 4.23
CA PHE A 347 17.42 -6.47 3.15
C PHE A 347 17.17 -5.61 1.91
N PRO A 348 18.21 -5.00 1.31
CA PRO A 348 18.06 -4.22 0.09
C PRO A 348 17.29 -4.99 -0.99
N PRO A 349 16.15 -4.48 -1.48
CA PRO A 349 15.26 -5.22 -2.36
C PRO A 349 15.80 -5.40 -3.79
N THR A 350 16.93 -4.78 -4.12
CA THR A 350 17.71 -5.05 -5.35
C THR A 350 18.20 -6.50 -5.43
N GLN A 351 18.19 -7.22 -4.31
CA GLN A 351 18.49 -8.66 -4.22
C GLN A 351 17.32 -9.57 -4.63
N LEU A 352 16.18 -8.96 -5.03
CA LEU A 352 14.97 -9.67 -5.45
C LEU A 352 14.77 -9.62 -6.96
N LYS A 353 14.05 -10.62 -7.46
CA LYS A 353 13.44 -10.64 -8.80
C LYS A 353 12.09 -9.89 -8.76
N HIS A 354 11.48 -9.62 -9.91
CA HIS A 354 10.12 -9.04 -10.00
C HIS A 354 9.03 -9.87 -9.34
N THR A 355 9.26 -11.17 -9.19
CA THR A 355 8.38 -12.09 -8.47
C THR A 355 8.47 -11.95 -6.95
N LEU A 356 9.35 -11.10 -6.43
CA LEU A 356 9.79 -10.99 -5.05
C LEU A 356 10.54 -12.22 -4.53
N GLU A 357 10.87 -13.17 -5.39
CA GLU A 357 11.81 -14.24 -5.10
C GLU A 357 13.23 -13.68 -4.98
N THR A 358 14.01 -14.20 -4.04
CA THR A 358 15.41 -13.79 -3.89
C THR A 358 16.26 -14.29 -5.06
N LYS A 359 17.32 -13.55 -5.42
CA LYS A 359 18.27 -13.94 -6.46
C LYS A 359 19.25 -15.02 -5.98
N LEU A 360 19.55 -15.06 -4.68
CA LEU A 360 20.57 -15.94 -4.08
C LEU A 360 20.04 -17.30 -3.66
N VAL A 361 18.77 -17.37 -3.22
CA VAL A 361 18.17 -18.60 -2.71
C VAL A 361 16.86 -18.86 -3.44
N GLU A 362 16.83 -19.95 -4.20
CA GLU A 362 15.64 -20.36 -4.95
C GLU A 362 14.51 -20.76 -4.01
N GLY A 363 13.27 -20.31 -4.31
CA GLY A 363 12.06 -20.60 -3.54
C GLY A 363 11.88 -19.72 -2.30
N LEU A 364 12.82 -18.81 -2.01
CA LEU A 364 12.73 -17.87 -0.89
C LEU A 364 12.22 -16.50 -1.38
N TYR A 365 11.18 -15.97 -0.74
CA TYR A 365 10.53 -14.71 -1.09
C TYR A 365 10.54 -13.74 0.09
N PHE A 366 10.68 -12.44 -0.21
CA PHE A 366 10.59 -11.38 0.80
C PHE A 366 9.41 -10.45 0.49
N ALA A 367 8.63 -10.07 1.49
CA ALA A 367 7.53 -9.14 1.33
C ALA A 367 7.33 -8.24 2.56
N GLY A 368 7.02 -6.96 2.31
CA GLY A 368 6.75 -5.96 3.34
C GLY A 368 8.00 -5.25 3.85
N GLN A 369 8.06 -4.97 5.16
CA GLN A 369 9.12 -4.15 5.75
C GLN A 369 10.52 -4.75 5.64
N ILE A 370 10.65 -6.06 5.49
CA ILE A 370 11.93 -6.73 5.22
C ILE A 370 12.61 -6.16 3.96
N ASN A 371 11.84 -5.61 3.02
CA ASN A 371 12.30 -4.95 1.79
C ASN A 371 12.52 -3.43 1.96
N GLY A 372 12.50 -2.91 3.19
CA GLY A 372 12.67 -1.49 3.45
C GLY A 372 11.47 -0.62 3.09
N THR A 373 10.25 -1.17 3.03
CA THR A 373 9.01 -0.39 2.85
C THR A 373 8.37 -0.04 4.19
N THR A 374 7.56 1.03 4.20
CA THR A 374 6.71 1.39 5.34
C THR A 374 5.29 1.66 4.88
N GLY A 375 4.33 0.94 5.48
CA GLY A 375 2.90 1.07 5.25
C GLY A 375 2.23 -0.29 5.11
N TYR A 376 0.98 -0.36 5.55
CA TYR A 376 0.18 -1.59 5.53
C TYR A 376 -0.12 -2.04 4.10
N GLU A 377 -0.43 -1.09 3.24
CA GLU A 377 -0.81 -1.30 1.85
C GLU A 377 0.36 -1.79 1.01
N GLU A 378 1.55 -1.18 1.22
CA GLU A 378 2.79 -1.62 0.59
C GLU A 378 3.17 -3.03 1.05
N ALA A 379 2.96 -3.35 2.32
CA ALA A 379 3.22 -4.69 2.85
C ALA A 379 2.22 -5.72 2.30
N ALA A 380 0.93 -5.41 2.34
CA ALA A 380 -0.15 -6.28 1.86
C ALA A 380 0.01 -6.61 0.37
N SER A 381 0.32 -5.61 -0.47
CA SER A 381 0.51 -5.81 -1.91
C SER A 381 1.73 -6.67 -2.24
N GLN A 382 2.85 -6.47 -1.54
CA GLN A 382 4.02 -7.33 -1.68
C GLN A 382 3.73 -8.76 -1.22
N GLY A 383 3.03 -8.91 -0.08
CA GLY A 383 2.61 -10.20 0.43
C GLY A 383 1.74 -10.96 -0.56
N LEU A 384 0.72 -10.29 -1.11
CA LEU A 384 -0.15 -10.86 -2.13
C LEU A 384 0.66 -11.37 -3.34
N MET A 385 1.54 -10.55 -3.89
CA MET A 385 2.35 -10.92 -5.07
C MET A 385 3.36 -12.01 -4.77
N ALA A 386 4.00 -11.99 -3.60
CA ALA A 386 4.93 -13.05 -3.17
C ALA A 386 4.20 -14.39 -2.98
N GLY A 387 3.03 -14.37 -2.35
CA GLY A 387 2.18 -15.55 -2.15
C GLY A 387 1.69 -16.13 -3.48
N ILE A 388 1.23 -15.29 -4.40
CA ILE A 388 0.85 -15.70 -5.76
C ILE A 388 2.03 -16.38 -6.44
N ASN A 389 3.19 -15.73 -6.51
CA ASN A 389 4.34 -16.24 -7.26
C ASN A 389 4.97 -17.48 -6.60
N ALA A 390 4.94 -17.58 -5.27
CA ALA A 390 5.37 -18.79 -4.58
C ALA A 390 4.45 -19.98 -4.95
N ALA A 391 3.14 -19.78 -4.95
CA ALA A 391 2.17 -20.81 -5.33
C ALA A 391 2.29 -21.21 -6.81
N LEU A 392 2.41 -20.24 -7.72
CA LEU A 392 2.58 -20.51 -9.15
C LEU A 392 3.87 -21.29 -9.43
N LYS A 393 4.98 -20.91 -8.76
CA LYS A 393 6.25 -21.64 -8.89
C LYS A 393 6.11 -23.09 -8.42
N VAL A 394 5.48 -23.34 -7.29
CA VAL A 394 5.25 -24.71 -6.78
C VAL A 394 4.37 -25.52 -7.73
N LYS A 395 3.45 -24.87 -8.44
CA LYS A 395 2.58 -25.49 -9.46
C LYS A 395 3.25 -25.57 -10.85
N GLU A 396 4.51 -25.15 -10.97
CA GLU A 396 5.27 -25.09 -12.24
C GLU A 396 4.55 -24.25 -13.32
N GLN A 397 3.89 -23.16 -12.90
CA GLN A 397 3.18 -22.21 -13.76
C GLN A 397 4.00 -20.94 -13.96
N GLU A 398 3.68 -20.21 -15.04
CA GLU A 398 4.31 -18.91 -15.32
C GLU A 398 4.06 -17.90 -14.20
N PRO A 399 5.05 -17.11 -13.84
CA PRO A 399 4.91 -16.12 -12.77
C PRO A 399 3.99 -14.97 -13.18
N MET A 400 3.29 -14.40 -12.20
CA MET A 400 2.52 -13.18 -12.37
C MET A 400 3.39 -11.96 -12.06
N ILE A 401 3.61 -11.12 -13.06
CA ILE A 401 4.39 -9.87 -12.94
C ILE A 401 3.51 -8.73 -13.43
N LEU A 402 3.26 -7.76 -12.57
CA LEU A 402 2.52 -6.55 -12.91
C LEU A 402 3.50 -5.45 -13.39
N LYS A 403 3.17 -4.85 -14.53
CA LYS A 403 3.96 -3.76 -15.11
C LYS A 403 3.59 -2.40 -14.48
N ARG A 404 4.44 -1.40 -14.70
CA ARG A 404 4.25 -0.03 -14.19
C ARG A 404 3.03 0.69 -14.78
N ASP A 405 2.61 0.33 -15.98
CA ASP A 405 1.42 0.84 -16.67
C ASP A 405 0.14 0.02 -16.37
N GLU A 406 0.27 -1.09 -15.68
CA GLU A 406 -0.84 -1.96 -15.28
C GLU A 406 -1.30 -1.74 -13.84
N ALA A 407 -0.36 -1.44 -12.90
CA ALA A 407 -0.71 -1.32 -11.49
C ALA A 407 0.27 -0.44 -10.70
N TYR A 408 -0.23 0.25 -9.65
CA TYR A 408 0.61 0.83 -8.60
C TYR A 408 1.46 -0.23 -7.90
N ILE A 409 0.96 -1.45 -7.76
CA ILE A 409 1.72 -2.60 -7.26
C ILE A 409 2.92 -2.88 -8.17
N GLY A 410 2.74 -2.80 -9.49
CA GLY A 410 3.84 -2.93 -10.45
C GLY A 410 4.87 -1.80 -10.31
N VAL A 411 4.42 -0.55 -10.13
CA VAL A 411 5.31 0.59 -9.84
C VAL A 411 6.10 0.37 -8.55
N LEU A 412 5.44 -0.09 -7.49
CA LEU A 412 6.05 -0.38 -6.20
C LEU A 412 7.18 -1.42 -6.33
N ILE A 413 6.89 -2.57 -6.91
CA ILE A 413 7.84 -3.67 -7.02
C ILE A 413 9.02 -3.27 -7.92
N ASP A 414 8.74 -2.66 -9.07
CA ASP A 414 9.79 -2.20 -9.98
C ASP A 414 10.71 -1.15 -9.33
N ASP A 415 10.15 -0.16 -8.60
CA ASP A 415 10.95 0.82 -7.85
C ASP A 415 11.86 0.13 -6.82
N LEU A 416 11.33 -0.85 -6.06
CA LEU A 416 12.09 -1.57 -5.04
C LEU A 416 13.31 -2.29 -5.63
N ILE A 417 13.09 -3.07 -6.68
CA ILE A 417 14.15 -3.94 -7.21
C ILE A 417 15.14 -3.23 -8.14
N THR A 418 14.75 -2.08 -8.72
CA THR A 418 15.61 -1.32 -9.63
C THR A 418 16.31 -0.15 -8.97
N LYS A 419 15.62 0.59 -8.09
CA LYS A 419 16.16 1.77 -7.40
C LYS A 419 16.71 1.46 -6.02
N GLY A 420 16.25 0.36 -5.40
CA GLY A 420 16.57 0.03 -4.03
C GLY A 420 15.87 0.96 -3.01
N THR A 421 16.29 0.85 -1.75
CA THR A 421 15.72 1.61 -0.63
C THR A 421 16.86 2.14 0.26
N ASP A 422 17.30 3.36 0.00
CA ASP A 422 18.27 4.06 0.88
C ASP A 422 17.58 4.63 2.13
N GLU A 423 16.29 4.89 2.04
CA GLU A 423 15.38 5.30 3.13
C GLU A 423 14.08 4.48 3.04
N PRO A 424 13.30 4.34 4.14
CA PRO A 424 12.06 3.58 4.10
C PRO A 424 11.13 4.04 2.97
N TYR A 425 10.88 3.13 2.01
CA TYR A 425 10.07 3.40 0.82
C TYR A 425 8.60 3.60 1.19
N ARG A 426 7.98 4.58 0.55
CA ARG A 426 6.55 4.84 0.63
C ARG A 426 5.98 5.19 -0.73
N MET A 427 4.80 4.66 -1.05
CA MET A 427 4.12 4.97 -2.31
C MET A 427 3.48 6.36 -2.29
N PHE A 428 3.63 7.07 -3.40
CA PHE A 428 2.98 8.35 -3.71
C PHE A 428 2.49 8.35 -5.15
N THR A 429 1.49 9.17 -5.43
CA THR A 429 0.97 9.33 -6.81
C THR A 429 2.03 9.85 -7.79
N SER A 430 3.04 10.59 -7.31
CA SER A 430 4.14 11.09 -8.13
C SER A 430 5.10 10.01 -8.64
N ARG A 431 5.07 8.81 -8.06
CA ARG A 431 5.90 7.69 -8.52
C ARG A 431 5.34 6.98 -9.74
N ALA A 432 4.04 7.11 -9.99
CA ALA A 432 3.38 6.51 -11.15
C ALA A 432 3.36 7.51 -12.32
N GLU A 433 3.87 7.08 -13.46
CA GLU A 433 3.91 7.84 -14.71
C GLU A 433 2.52 7.90 -15.36
N TYR A 434 1.73 6.83 -15.24
CA TYR A 434 0.45 6.62 -15.94
C TYR A 434 -0.75 6.72 -15.00
N ARG A 435 -0.84 7.79 -14.21
CA ARG A 435 -1.87 7.94 -13.15
C ARG A 435 -3.30 7.91 -13.67
N THR A 436 -3.54 8.40 -14.88
CA THR A 436 -4.87 8.40 -15.51
C THR A 436 -5.31 6.99 -15.91
N LEU A 437 -4.35 6.08 -16.19
CA LEU A 437 -4.64 4.67 -16.43
C LEU A 437 -4.82 3.90 -15.12
N LEU A 438 -4.05 4.24 -14.06
CA LEU A 438 -3.97 3.52 -12.80
C LEU A 438 -4.94 4.07 -11.73
N ARG A 439 -6.19 4.37 -12.10
CA ARG A 439 -7.17 4.92 -11.17
C ARG A 439 -7.68 3.86 -10.19
N GLN A 440 -8.14 4.32 -9.03
CA GLN A 440 -8.75 3.45 -8.00
C GLN A 440 -10.08 2.84 -8.45
N ASP A 441 -10.80 3.50 -9.36
CA ASP A 441 -12.13 3.10 -9.83
C ASP A 441 -12.10 1.99 -10.89
N ASN A 442 -10.97 1.78 -11.56
CA ASN A 442 -10.81 0.84 -12.67
C ASN A 442 -9.81 -0.30 -12.40
N ALA A 443 -9.39 -0.52 -11.15
CA ALA A 443 -8.42 -1.56 -10.84
C ALA A 443 -8.96 -2.96 -11.20
N ASP A 444 -10.25 -3.19 -11.03
CA ASP A 444 -10.93 -4.42 -11.43
C ASP A 444 -10.84 -4.67 -12.94
N PHE A 445 -11.04 -3.65 -13.79
CA PHE A 445 -10.89 -3.78 -15.24
C PHE A 445 -9.50 -4.20 -15.68
N ARG A 446 -8.47 -3.74 -14.98
CA ARG A 446 -7.06 -4.00 -15.30
C ARG A 446 -6.56 -5.35 -14.78
N LEU A 447 -7.01 -5.78 -13.60
CA LEU A 447 -6.34 -6.83 -12.82
C LEU A 447 -7.21 -8.08 -12.59
N THR A 448 -8.53 -7.95 -12.49
CA THR A 448 -9.39 -9.11 -12.20
C THR A 448 -9.31 -10.19 -13.30
N PRO A 449 -9.26 -9.87 -14.61
CA PRO A 449 -9.11 -10.90 -15.64
C PRO A 449 -7.81 -11.70 -15.51
N GLN A 450 -6.69 -11.03 -15.25
CA GLN A 450 -5.38 -11.69 -15.06
C GLN A 450 -5.39 -12.60 -13.82
N SER A 451 -5.97 -12.11 -12.72
CA SER A 451 -6.08 -12.88 -11.49
C SER A 451 -7.02 -14.07 -11.60
N HIS A 452 -8.12 -13.93 -12.36
CA HIS A 452 -9.02 -15.03 -12.66
C HIS A 452 -8.33 -16.12 -13.51
N ALA A 453 -7.53 -15.72 -14.48
CA ALA A 453 -6.81 -16.64 -15.36
C ALA A 453 -5.84 -17.57 -14.59
N ILE A 454 -5.24 -17.10 -13.49
CA ILE A 454 -4.40 -17.93 -12.61
C ILE A 454 -5.20 -18.68 -11.54
N GLY A 455 -6.54 -18.46 -11.45
CA GLY A 455 -7.44 -19.14 -10.51
C GLY A 455 -7.58 -18.47 -9.13
N LEU A 456 -7.12 -17.23 -8.94
CA LEU A 456 -7.24 -16.53 -7.65
C LEU A 456 -8.53 -15.72 -7.52
N ALA A 457 -8.83 -14.83 -8.47
CA ALA A 457 -10.10 -14.12 -8.48
C ALA A 457 -11.23 -15.06 -8.90
N SER A 458 -12.34 -15.04 -8.14
CA SER A 458 -13.49 -15.91 -8.39
C SER A 458 -14.24 -15.51 -9.66
N GLU A 459 -14.95 -16.48 -10.25
CA GLU A 459 -15.89 -16.27 -11.37
C GLU A 459 -16.92 -15.17 -11.06
N LYS A 460 -17.40 -15.08 -9.83
CA LYS A 460 -18.33 -14.03 -9.40
C LYS A 460 -17.71 -12.63 -9.53
N ARG A 461 -16.43 -12.47 -9.18
CA ARG A 461 -15.70 -11.21 -9.34
C ARG A 461 -15.53 -10.84 -10.81
N LEU A 462 -15.17 -11.81 -11.65
CA LEU A 462 -15.01 -11.60 -13.08
C LEU A 462 -16.33 -11.14 -13.72
N ARG A 463 -17.43 -11.86 -13.50
CA ARG A 463 -18.75 -11.49 -14.04
C ARG A 463 -19.24 -10.12 -13.57
N ARG A 464 -18.97 -9.75 -12.32
CA ARG A 464 -19.29 -8.42 -11.81
C ARG A 464 -18.52 -7.32 -12.54
N MET A 465 -17.24 -7.54 -12.76
CA MET A 465 -16.37 -6.63 -13.51
C MET A 465 -16.84 -6.51 -14.97
N GLU A 466 -17.12 -7.63 -15.65
CA GLU A 466 -17.61 -7.65 -17.03
C GLU A 466 -18.96 -6.93 -17.16
N LYS A 467 -19.89 -7.13 -16.21
CA LYS A 467 -21.15 -6.39 -16.16
C LYS A 467 -20.90 -4.88 -16.05
N LYS A 468 -20.07 -4.46 -15.07
CA LYS A 468 -19.73 -3.04 -14.86
C LYS A 468 -19.11 -2.42 -16.12
N LEU A 469 -18.19 -3.11 -16.79
CA LEU A 469 -17.57 -2.66 -18.03
C LEU A 469 -18.61 -2.48 -19.13
N THR A 470 -19.37 -3.52 -19.41
CA THR A 470 -20.38 -3.54 -20.47
C THR A 470 -21.45 -2.47 -20.26
N GLU A 471 -21.96 -2.33 -19.04
CA GLU A 471 -23.01 -1.34 -18.75
C GLU A 471 -22.48 0.11 -18.80
N SER A 472 -21.24 0.35 -18.39
CA SER A 472 -20.62 1.68 -18.52
C SER A 472 -20.36 2.04 -20.00
N GLU A 473 -19.96 1.09 -20.83
CA GLU A 473 -19.80 1.29 -22.29
C GLU A 473 -21.15 1.58 -22.96
N LYS A 474 -22.21 0.87 -22.61
CA LYS A 474 -23.57 1.15 -23.10
C LYS A 474 -24.05 2.55 -22.71
N MET A 475 -23.76 2.98 -21.47
CA MET A 475 -24.12 4.33 -21.01
C MET A 475 -23.36 5.42 -21.77
N VAL A 476 -22.09 5.22 -22.07
CA VAL A 476 -21.30 6.14 -22.92
C VAL A 476 -21.82 6.16 -24.35
N ALA A 477 -22.19 5.01 -24.91
CA ALA A 477 -22.81 4.92 -26.24
C ALA A 477 -24.15 5.66 -26.28
N PHE A 478 -25.00 5.50 -25.26
CA PHE A 478 -26.23 6.27 -25.09
C PHE A 478 -25.99 7.78 -25.14
N PHE A 479 -24.99 8.30 -24.44
CA PHE A 479 -24.63 9.73 -24.51
C PHE A 479 -24.13 10.16 -25.88
N ARG A 480 -23.43 9.32 -26.62
CA ARG A 480 -22.97 9.61 -28.00
C ARG A 480 -24.09 9.61 -29.02
N GLU A 481 -25.07 8.73 -28.85
CA GLU A 481 -26.18 8.56 -29.81
C GLU A 481 -27.33 9.52 -29.55
N THR A 482 -27.59 9.87 -28.28
CA THR A 482 -28.69 10.71 -27.86
C THR A 482 -28.39 12.20 -28.09
N SER A 483 -29.36 12.89 -28.70
CA SER A 483 -29.29 14.35 -28.89
C SER A 483 -30.22 15.07 -27.90
N VAL A 484 -29.80 16.25 -27.47
CA VAL A 484 -30.60 17.18 -26.66
C VAL A 484 -30.99 18.40 -27.48
N SER A 485 -32.17 18.93 -27.19
CA SER A 485 -32.66 20.15 -27.83
C SER A 485 -32.09 21.41 -27.12
N VAL A 486 -32.11 22.52 -27.82
CA VAL A 486 -31.75 23.82 -27.25
C VAL A 486 -32.61 24.19 -26.03
N ALA A 487 -33.92 23.86 -26.11
CA ALA A 487 -34.86 24.15 -25.04
C ALA A 487 -34.57 23.36 -23.76
N ASP A 488 -34.13 22.10 -23.91
CA ASP A 488 -33.87 21.23 -22.74
C ASP A 488 -32.52 21.55 -22.05
N VAL A 489 -31.49 21.90 -22.84
CA VAL A 489 -30.14 21.99 -22.31
C VAL A 489 -29.71 23.39 -21.90
N ASN A 490 -30.13 24.45 -22.61
CA ASN A 490 -29.69 25.80 -22.32
C ASN A 490 -30.01 26.29 -20.92
N PRO A 491 -31.16 25.97 -20.28
CA PRO A 491 -31.41 26.32 -18.90
C PRO A 491 -30.33 25.75 -17.94
N VAL A 492 -29.89 24.50 -18.16
CA VAL A 492 -28.84 23.86 -17.38
C VAL A 492 -27.47 24.51 -17.65
N LEU A 493 -27.17 24.81 -18.91
CA LEU A 493 -25.92 25.47 -19.29
C LEU A 493 -25.83 26.89 -18.69
N GLU A 494 -26.92 27.66 -18.69
CA GLU A 494 -27.00 28.98 -18.10
C GLU A 494 -26.80 28.94 -16.58
N GLU A 495 -27.49 28.02 -15.88
CA GLU A 495 -27.32 27.78 -14.44
C GLU A 495 -25.84 27.50 -14.09
N LYS A 496 -25.12 26.77 -14.95
CA LYS A 496 -23.71 26.37 -14.73
C LYS A 496 -22.69 27.36 -15.33
N GLY A 497 -23.13 28.47 -15.91
CA GLY A 497 -22.23 29.44 -16.57
C GLY A 497 -21.46 28.85 -17.74
N SER A 498 -22.04 27.87 -18.45
CA SER A 498 -21.48 27.25 -19.63
C SER A 498 -22.04 27.88 -20.91
N ALA A 499 -21.28 27.87 -22.00
CA ALA A 499 -21.72 28.41 -23.28
C ALA A 499 -23.00 27.77 -23.79
N LEU A 500 -24.02 28.57 -24.16
CA LEU A 500 -25.28 28.10 -24.71
C LEU A 500 -25.08 27.44 -26.08
N ILE A 501 -25.96 26.56 -26.46
CA ILE A 501 -26.00 25.99 -27.82
C ILE A 501 -27.07 26.68 -28.66
N SER A 502 -26.82 26.81 -29.96
CA SER A 502 -27.75 27.41 -30.94
C SER A 502 -28.55 26.36 -31.73
N GLN A 503 -28.13 25.11 -31.67
CA GLN A 503 -28.77 24.01 -32.36
C GLN A 503 -28.65 22.72 -31.48
N SER A 504 -29.48 21.70 -31.82
CA SER A 504 -29.39 20.39 -31.13
C SER A 504 -27.99 19.81 -31.23
N ASP A 505 -27.48 19.26 -30.12
CA ASP A 505 -26.18 18.63 -30.05
C ASP A 505 -26.23 17.29 -29.31
N LYS A 506 -25.16 16.50 -29.37
CA LYS A 506 -25.05 15.22 -28.67
C LYS A 506 -24.83 15.40 -27.17
N MET A 507 -25.50 14.59 -26.37
CA MET A 507 -25.33 14.57 -24.91
C MET A 507 -23.86 14.40 -24.53
N PHE A 508 -23.11 13.57 -25.25
CA PHE A 508 -21.66 13.38 -25.04
C PHE A 508 -20.89 14.69 -25.05
N LYS A 509 -21.15 15.58 -26.02
CA LYS A 509 -20.49 16.89 -26.09
C LYS A 509 -20.87 17.83 -24.94
N ILE A 510 -22.13 17.78 -24.51
CA ILE A 510 -22.60 18.56 -23.37
C ILE A 510 -21.95 18.06 -22.09
N PHE A 511 -21.97 16.74 -21.85
CA PHE A 511 -21.40 16.12 -20.66
C PHE A 511 -19.87 16.23 -20.59
N SER A 512 -19.17 16.30 -21.71
CA SER A 512 -17.71 16.49 -21.75
C SER A 512 -17.26 17.88 -21.24
N ARG A 513 -18.19 18.84 -21.10
CA ARG A 513 -17.86 20.19 -20.59
C ARG A 513 -17.50 20.16 -19.11
N PRO A 514 -16.44 20.89 -18.67
CA PRO A 514 -16.00 20.85 -17.26
C PRO A 514 -17.07 21.27 -16.25
N GLN A 515 -17.98 22.18 -16.63
CA GLN A 515 -19.01 22.74 -15.75
C GLN A 515 -20.19 21.79 -15.51
N ILE A 516 -20.41 20.83 -16.42
CA ILE A 516 -21.56 19.91 -16.39
C ILE A 516 -21.15 18.62 -15.70
N ASP A 517 -21.82 18.26 -14.63
CA ASP A 517 -21.56 17.03 -13.87
C ASP A 517 -22.68 15.97 -14.07
N LEU A 518 -22.49 14.80 -13.45
CA LEU A 518 -23.46 13.72 -13.51
C LEU A 518 -24.84 14.15 -12.98
N ALA A 519 -24.89 14.98 -11.92
CA ALA A 519 -26.14 15.43 -11.35
C ALA A 519 -26.94 16.31 -12.32
N ASP A 520 -26.23 17.08 -13.18
CA ASP A 520 -26.86 17.87 -14.23
C ASP A 520 -27.41 16.96 -15.35
N MET A 521 -26.66 15.93 -15.73
CA MET A 521 -27.13 14.97 -16.73
C MET A 521 -28.38 14.23 -16.26
N LEU A 522 -28.49 13.92 -14.98
CA LEU A 522 -29.65 13.30 -14.37
C LEU A 522 -30.89 14.22 -14.30
N LYS A 523 -30.78 15.52 -14.64
CA LYS A 523 -31.95 16.41 -14.79
C LYS A 523 -32.71 16.12 -16.09
N PHE A 524 -32.06 15.57 -17.13
CA PHE A 524 -32.67 15.27 -18.42
C PHE A 524 -33.55 14.02 -18.37
N GLU A 525 -34.81 14.14 -18.84
CA GLU A 525 -35.78 13.04 -18.78
C GLU A 525 -35.29 11.78 -19.50
N LYS A 526 -34.69 11.92 -20.70
CA LYS A 526 -34.11 10.80 -21.44
C LYS A 526 -33.04 10.03 -20.65
N VAL A 527 -32.27 10.73 -19.81
CA VAL A 527 -31.25 10.08 -18.96
C VAL A 527 -31.91 9.36 -17.81
N LYS A 528 -32.91 9.97 -17.16
CA LYS A 528 -33.67 9.32 -16.08
C LYS A 528 -34.37 8.04 -16.57
N GLU A 529 -35.02 8.13 -17.72
CA GLU A 529 -35.70 6.99 -18.34
C GLU A 529 -34.71 5.85 -18.65
N TYR A 530 -33.55 6.19 -19.24
CA TYR A 530 -32.51 5.21 -19.53
C TYR A 530 -31.97 4.55 -18.26
N VAL A 531 -31.65 5.35 -17.23
CA VAL A 531 -31.15 4.86 -15.93
C VAL A 531 -32.16 3.94 -15.26
N ALA A 532 -33.44 4.33 -15.24
CA ALA A 532 -34.51 3.55 -14.63
C ALA A 532 -34.78 2.23 -15.41
N LEU A 533 -34.83 2.30 -16.74
CA LEU A 533 -35.11 1.14 -17.59
C LEU A 533 -34.00 0.08 -17.53
N ASN A 534 -32.75 0.50 -17.44
CA ASN A 534 -31.59 -0.40 -17.42
C ASN A 534 -31.04 -0.65 -16.01
N GLU A 535 -31.71 -0.17 -14.95
CA GLU A 535 -31.27 -0.32 -13.56
C GLU A 535 -29.80 0.07 -13.33
N VAL A 536 -29.39 1.21 -13.95
CA VAL A 536 -28.01 1.68 -13.93
C VAL A 536 -27.65 2.17 -12.53
N ASP A 537 -26.69 1.55 -11.89
CA ASP A 537 -26.23 1.93 -10.55
C ASP A 537 -25.25 3.13 -10.57
N GLN A 538 -24.96 3.66 -9.39
CA GLN A 538 -24.10 4.83 -9.20
C GLN A 538 -22.67 4.57 -9.69
N GLU A 539 -22.13 3.37 -9.53
CA GLU A 539 -20.77 3.01 -9.94
C GLU A 539 -20.62 3.04 -11.47
N ILE A 540 -21.65 2.56 -12.19
CA ILE A 540 -21.71 2.61 -13.66
C ILE A 540 -21.78 4.05 -14.15
N LEU A 541 -22.62 4.89 -13.52
CA LEU A 541 -22.76 6.31 -13.87
C LEU A 541 -21.44 7.07 -13.68
N GLU A 542 -20.73 6.84 -12.58
CA GLU A 542 -19.42 7.45 -12.31
C GLU A 542 -18.37 6.99 -13.33
N GLN A 543 -18.37 5.71 -13.70
CA GLN A 543 -17.50 5.21 -14.76
C GLN A 543 -17.78 5.86 -16.11
N ALA A 544 -19.06 6.01 -16.46
CA ALA A 544 -19.45 6.69 -17.70
C ALA A 544 -19.04 8.17 -17.70
N GLU A 545 -19.21 8.89 -16.57
CA GLU A 545 -18.74 10.27 -16.43
C GLU A 545 -17.22 10.38 -16.64
N ILE A 546 -16.44 9.53 -15.98
CA ILE A 546 -14.98 9.51 -16.13
C ILE A 546 -14.58 9.24 -17.57
N GLN A 547 -15.20 8.27 -18.23
CA GLN A 547 -14.92 7.95 -19.62
C GLN A 547 -15.27 9.11 -20.57
N VAL A 548 -16.40 9.79 -20.36
CA VAL A 548 -16.80 10.94 -21.18
C VAL A 548 -15.83 12.11 -20.99
N LYS A 549 -15.52 12.47 -19.74
CA LYS A 549 -14.74 13.69 -19.44
C LYS A 549 -13.23 13.53 -19.65
N TYR A 550 -12.71 12.35 -19.47
CA TYR A 550 -11.26 12.10 -19.47
C TYR A 550 -10.78 11.24 -20.65
N SER A 551 -11.66 10.90 -21.61
CA SER A 551 -11.33 10.06 -22.79
C SER A 551 -10.06 10.51 -23.50
N GLY A 552 -9.91 11.79 -23.80
CA GLY A 552 -8.72 12.32 -24.51
C GLY A 552 -7.43 12.20 -23.70
N TYR A 553 -7.50 12.37 -22.37
CA TYR A 553 -6.35 12.18 -21.48
C TYR A 553 -5.97 10.71 -21.36
N ILE A 554 -6.97 9.83 -21.23
CA ILE A 554 -6.79 8.37 -21.13
C ILE A 554 -6.12 7.86 -22.41
N GLU A 555 -6.62 8.27 -23.59
CA GLU A 555 -6.08 7.85 -24.89
C GLU A 555 -4.62 8.36 -25.08
N LYS A 556 -4.37 9.63 -24.76
CA LYS A 556 -3.01 10.19 -24.82
C LYS A 556 -2.03 9.43 -23.92
N GLU A 557 -2.43 9.13 -22.69
CA GLU A 557 -1.57 8.44 -21.74
C GLU A 557 -1.34 6.97 -22.15
N ARG A 558 -2.37 6.30 -22.70
CA ARG A 558 -2.25 4.95 -23.28
C ARG A 558 -1.26 4.92 -24.43
N ASN A 559 -1.37 5.86 -25.38
CA ASN A 559 -0.45 5.98 -26.50
C ASN A 559 1.01 6.23 -26.04
N ASN A 560 1.19 6.94 -24.93
CA ASN A 560 2.51 7.14 -24.35
C ASN A 560 3.04 5.86 -23.67
N ALA A 561 2.19 5.14 -22.96
CA ALA A 561 2.53 3.85 -22.36
C ALA A 561 2.96 2.84 -23.44
N ASP A 562 2.17 2.69 -24.50
CA ASP A 562 2.46 1.78 -25.61
C ASP A 562 3.82 2.07 -26.30
N LYS A 563 4.21 3.36 -26.40
CA LYS A 563 5.54 3.73 -26.93
C LYS A 563 6.68 3.30 -26.02
N LEU A 564 6.50 3.38 -24.71
CA LEU A 564 7.54 2.99 -23.73
C LEU A 564 7.57 1.48 -23.50
N THR A 565 6.47 0.77 -23.69
CA THR A 565 6.40 -0.70 -23.63
C THR A 565 7.37 -1.35 -24.64
N ARG A 566 7.66 -0.69 -25.76
CA ARG A 566 8.66 -1.18 -26.71
C ARG A 566 10.07 -1.34 -26.10
N LEU A 567 10.43 -0.51 -25.10
CA LEU A 567 11.70 -0.65 -24.37
C LEU A 567 11.62 -1.73 -23.29
N GLU A 568 10.45 -2.02 -22.76
CA GLU A 568 10.21 -3.16 -21.85
C GLU A 568 10.34 -4.51 -22.58
N ASP A 569 10.03 -4.56 -23.87
CA ASP A 569 10.17 -5.78 -24.68
C ASP A 569 11.61 -6.07 -25.09
N VAL A 570 12.53 -5.10 -24.95
CA VAL A 570 13.96 -5.31 -25.24
C VAL A 570 14.64 -5.94 -24.04
N LYS A 571 14.72 -7.28 -24.05
CA LYS A 571 15.37 -8.06 -22.99
C LYS A 571 16.88 -7.95 -23.05
N ILE A 572 17.51 -7.84 -21.88
CA ILE A 572 18.95 -7.92 -21.69
C ILE A 572 19.28 -9.38 -21.35
N PRO A 573 20.26 -10.01 -22.03
CA PRO A 573 20.66 -11.38 -21.70
C PRO A 573 21.11 -11.51 -20.23
N GLU A 574 20.72 -12.59 -19.57
CA GLU A 574 20.96 -12.81 -18.13
C GLU A 574 22.44 -12.71 -17.73
N PHE A 575 23.34 -13.21 -18.58
CA PHE A 575 24.80 -13.19 -18.35
C PHE A 575 25.51 -12.07 -19.10
N PHE A 576 24.81 -10.95 -19.38
CA PHE A 576 25.38 -9.82 -20.10
C PHE A 576 26.53 -9.18 -19.31
N ASP A 577 27.70 -8.99 -19.98
CA ASP A 577 28.91 -8.42 -19.37
C ASP A 577 29.00 -6.92 -19.68
N TYR A 578 28.52 -6.08 -18.74
CA TYR A 578 28.52 -4.62 -18.86
C TYR A 578 29.95 -4.02 -18.88
N HIS A 579 30.96 -4.73 -18.32
CA HIS A 579 32.35 -4.25 -18.29
C HIS A 579 33.00 -4.20 -19.68
N LYS A 580 32.49 -4.97 -20.64
CA LYS A 580 32.98 -4.95 -22.04
C LYS A 580 32.65 -3.66 -22.78
N ILE A 581 31.66 -2.89 -22.32
CA ILE A 581 31.23 -1.65 -22.98
C ILE A 581 32.15 -0.50 -22.57
N LYS A 582 33.13 -0.17 -23.36
CA LYS A 582 34.15 0.87 -23.03
C LYS A 582 33.54 2.26 -22.82
N SER A 583 32.54 2.62 -23.62
CA SER A 583 31.90 3.94 -23.65
C SER A 583 30.81 4.18 -22.56
N MET A 584 30.54 3.18 -21.73
CA MET A 584 29.59 3.31 -20.61
C MET A 584 30.31 3.85 -19.37
N SER A 585 29.61 4.67 -18.56
CA SER A 585 30.15 5.20 -17.30
C SER A 585 30.51 4.07 -16.30
N ILE A 586 31.47 4.31 -15.44
CA ILE A 586 31.91 3.33 -14.42
C ILE A 586 30.75 3.05 -13.46
N GLU A 587 30.03 4.09 -13.04
CA GLU A 587 28.87 3.97 -12.15
C GLU A 587 27.79 3.10 -12.78
N ALA A 588 27.42 3.36 -14.04
CA ALA A 588 26.42 2.56 -14.74
C ALA A 588 26.84 1.09 -14.84
N LYS A 589 28.12 0.79 -15.17
CA LYS A 589 28.63 -0.59 -15.20
C LYS A 589 28.47 -1.30 -13.85
N GLN A 590 28.85 -0.64 -12.77
CA GLN A 590 28.74 -1.19 -11.43
C GLN A 590 27.28 -1.45 -11.05
N LYS A 591 26.41 -0.47 -11.26
CA LYS A 591 24.97 -0.56 -10.94
C LYS A 591 24.25 -1.62 -11.77
N LEU A 592 24.49 -1.65 -13.09
CA LEU A 592 23.89 -2.64 -13.98
C LEU A 592 24.40 -4.08 -13.67
N SER A 593 25.68 -4.22 -13.31
CA SER A 593 26.23 -5.52 -12.92
C SER A 593 25.67 -6.04 -11.59
N ALA A 594 25.42 -5.15 -10.63
CA ALA A 594 24.87 -5.50 -9.33
C ALA A 594 23.35 -5.81 -9.42
N ILE A 595 22.59 -4.95 -10.12
CA ILE A 595 21.12 -5.04 -10.17
C ILE A 595 20.66 -6.09 -11.20
N ARG A 596 21.39 -6.25 -12.30
CA ARG A 596 21.04 -7.20 -13.37
C ARG A 596 19.63 -6.99 -13.92
N PRO A 597 19.32 -5.80 -14.48
CA PRO A 597 18.00 -5.53 -15.05
C PRO A 597 17.68 -6.49 -16.20
N VAL A 598 16.43 -6.91 -16.29
CA VAL A 598 15.96 -7.86 -17.32
C VAL A 598 15.66 -7.16 -18.65
N THR A 599 15.33 -5.86 -18.61
CA THR A 599 14.96 -5.07 -19.79
C THR A 599 15.73 -3.76 -19.87
N ILE A 600 15.77 -3.18 -21.06
CA ILE A 600 16.37 -1.85 -21.29
C ILE A 600 15.61 -0.76 -20.51
N SER A 601 14.30 -0.86 -20.44
CA SER A 601 13.48 0.08 -19.66
C SER A 601 13.82 0.04 -18.17
N GLN A 602 14.05 -1.14 -17.60
CA GLN A 602 14.53 -1.28 -16.23
C GLN A 602 15.91 -0.66 -16.05
N ALA A 603 16.83 -0.94 -16.97
CA ALA A 603 18.17 -0.35 -16.95
C ALA A 603 18.10 1.19 -16.91
N SER A 604 17.19 1.80 -17.66
CA SER A 604 17.02 3.26 -17.71
C SER A 604 16.49 3.88 -16.42
N ARG A 605 15.86 3.09 -15.53
CA ARG A 605 15.31 3.55 -14.24
C ARG A 605 16.28 3.42 -13.07
N ILE A 606 17.41 2.75 -13.28
CA ILE A 606 18.43 2.56 -12.24
C ILE A 606 19.12 3.91 -11.97
N SER A 607 19.16 4.31 -10.71
CA SER A 607 19.89 5.52 -10.29
C SER A 607 21.39 5.39 -10.64
N GLY A 608 21.94 6.40 -11.32
CA GLY A 608 23.32 6.38 -11.80
C GLY A 608 23.50 5.82 -13.22
N VAL A 609 22.41 5.39 -13.88
CA VAL A 609 22.41 5.03 -15.32
C VAL A 609 21.81 6.19 -16.11
N SER A 610 22.62 6.85 -16.94
CA SER A 610 22.18 7.99 -17.75
C SER A 610 21.50 7.55 -19.06
N PRO A 611 20.70 8.43 -19.70
CA PRO A 611 20.16 8.15 -21.04
C PRO A 611 21.23 7.82 -22.08
N SER A 612 22.43 8.39 -21.92
CA SER A 612 23.59 8.08 -22.76
C SER A 612 24.07 6.63 -22.56
N ASP A 613 24.14 6.17 -21.30
CA ASP A 613 24.52 4.79 -21.00
C ASP A 613 23.51 3.78 -21.58
N VAL A 614 22.22 4.12 -21.53
CA VAL A 614 21.14 3.31 -22.12
C VAL A 614 21.27 3.25 -23.65
N SER A 615 21.56 4.37 -24.29
CA SER A 615 21.78 4.43 -25.75
C SER A 615 22.99 3.58 -26.17
N VAL A 616 24.07 3.67 -25.41
CA VAL A 616 25.28 2.87 -25.63
C VAL A 616 25.00 1.36 -25.47
N LEU A 617 24.18 1.00 -24.44
CA LEU A 617 23.78 -0.38 -24.23
C LEU A 617 22.94 -0.92 -25.40
N LEU A 618 21.97 -0.15 -25.89
CA LEU A 618 21.15 -0.51 -27.06
C LEU A 618 22.02 -0.75 -28.30
N ILE A 619 22.92 0.18 -28.60
CA ILE A 619 23.85 0.06 -29.75
C ILE A 619 24.71 -1.22 -29.62
N TYR A 620 25.25 -1.48 -28.42
CA TYR A 620 26.07 -2.66 -28.18
C TYR A 620 25.30 -3.97 -28.33
N MET A 621 23.98 -3.94 -28.02
CA MET A 621 23.08 -5.07 -28.24
C MET A 621 22.59 -5.20 -29.69
N GLY A 622 23.03 -4.34 -30.61
CA GLY A 622 22.64 -4.38 -32.03
C GLY A 622 21.22 -3.89 -32.29
N ARG A 623 20.73 -2.99 -31.48
CA ARG A 623 19.37 -2.42 -31.54
C ARG A 623 19.37 -0.91 -31.80
#